data_742fce1884904071c614df335f7fb9b7
#
_entry.id   742fce1884904071c614df335f7fb9b7
#
_cell.length_a   1.000
_cell.length_b   1.000
_cell.length_c   1.000
_cell.angle_alpha   90.00
_cell.angle_beta   90.00
_cell.angle_gamma   90.00
#
_symmetry.space_group_name_H-M   'P 1'
#
loop_
_entity.id
_entity.type
_entity.pdbx_description
1 polymer ?
#
loop_
_entity_poly.entity_id
_entity_poly.type
_entity_poly.pdbx_seq_one_letter_code
_entity_poly.pdbx_strand_id
1 'polypeptide(L)'
;MSDDPEPAENISGGNAGGGYADTFDADAPATRAEAVVDRLGDLYWQKSYGGRDAFECLVRTILSQNTSDVASQPAHDALMDRYGSGPNLAAALAKADQPELAETISSAGLYNQKSERIVDIADRIVDEYGGEDAFDTFVREDDPGTVRETLLDMTGVGPKTADCVLLFAGGRSGVFPVDTHVHRIARRIGLAPPDADHETVREHLERDVPGGKCGFGHTAMIQFGREYCSARKPDCLDDPEACPMADICDQVGVDPTAGDVTDPAEAGVADD
;
A
#
# COMPACT_ATOMS: atom_id res chain seq x y z
N MET A 1 2.06 -25.26 -18.26
CA MET A 1 3.06 -24.67 -17.36
C MET A 1 3.99 -23.93 -18.30
N SER A 2 3.84 -22.62 -18.38
CA SER A 2 4.72 -21.78 -19.19
C SER A 2 6.08 -21.76 -18.52
N ASP A 3 7.12 -21.96 -19.32
CA ASP A 3 8.53 -21.90 -18.89
C ASP A 3 9.03 -20.44 -18.84
N ASP A 4 8.13 -19.48 -18.59
CA ASP A 4 8.52 -18.09 -18.46
C ASP A 4 9.27 -17.90 -17.14
N PRO A 5 10.42 -17.23 -17.17
CA PRO A 5 11.20 -17.00 -15.96
C PRO A 5 10.38 -16.15 -14.97
N GLU A 6 10.36 -16.56 -13.71
CA GLU A 6 9.76 -15.73 -12.66
C GLU A 6 10.43 -14.34 -12.64
N PRO A 7 9.64 -13.26 -12.46
CA PRO A 7 10.19 -11.92 -12.29
C PRO A 7 11.22 -11.86 -11.14
N ALA A 8 12.15 -10.92 -11.23
CA ALA A 8 13.38 -10.93 -10.45
C ALA A 8 13.18 -10.76 -8.92
N GLU A 9 12.04 -10.21 -8.47
CA GLU A 9 11.85 -9.85 -7.07
C GLU A 9 10.46 -10.16 -6.51
N ASN A 10 10.42 -10.81 -5.34
CA ASN A 10 9.20 -11.04 -4.58
C ASN A 10 8.88 -9.84 -3.67
N ILE A 11 7.99 -8.98 -4.10
CA ILE A 11 7.57 -7.77 -3.36
C ILE A 11 6.67 -8.02 -2.14
N SER A 12 6.11 -9.22 -2.00
CA SER A 12 5.25 -9.57 -0.85
C SER A 12 6.02 -10.04 0.38
N GLY A 13 7.34 -10.18 0.26
CA GLY A 13 8.21 -10.75 1.30
C GLY A 13 7.86 -12.22 1.59
N GLY A 14 8.77 -13.13 1.52
CA GLY A 14 8.53 -14.52 1.83
C GLY A 14 9.15 -15.47 0.82
N ASN A 15 9.55 -16.64 1.34
CA ASN A 15 10.43 -17.57 0.66
C ASN A 15 9.74 -18.59 -0.26
N ALA A 16 8.47 -18.49 -0.55
CA ALA A 16 7.82 -19.51 -1.35
C ALA A 16 7.07 -18.88 -2.52
N GLY A 17 7.36 -19.34 -3.70
CA GLY A 17 6.76 -19.01 -4.94
C GLY A 17 5.23 -18.98 -4.91
N GLY A 18 4.62 -18.43 -5.87
CA GLY A 18 3.20 -18.22 -5.99
C GLY A 18 2.96 -16.78 -6.40
N GLY A 19 3.61 -16.37 -7.48
CA GLY A 19 3.23 -15.17 -8.20
C GLY A 19 1.95 -15.45 -9.00
N TYR A 20 1.18 -14.42 -9.26
CA TYR A 20 0.07 -14.46 -10.20
C TYR A 20 0.55 -14.14 -11.62
N ALA A 21 1.68 -14.70 -12.03
CA ALA A 21 2.20 -14.48 -13.39
C ALA A 21 1.16 -14.83 -14.47
N ASP A 22 0.33 -15.82 -14.21
CA ASP A 22 -0.74 -16.25 -15.12
C ASP A 22 -1.91 -15.25 -15.23
N THR A 23 -1.93 -14.20 -14.41
CA THR A 23 -2.98 -13.16 -14.40
C THR A 23 -2.57 -11.92 -15.19
N PHE A 24 -1.29 -11.83 -15.58
CA PHE A 24 -0.74 -10.70 -16.29
C PHE A 24 -0.55 -11.05 -17.76
N ASP A 25 -1.42 -10.52 -18.62
CA ASP A 25 -1.31 -10.62 -20.07
C ASP A 25 -0.93 -9.23 -20.60
N ALA A 26 0.36 -9.00 -20.76
CA ALA A 26 0.89 -7.74 -21.23
C ALA A 26 0.52 -7.43 -22.71
N ASP A 27 0.05 -8.44 -23.45
CA ASP A 27 -0.24 -8.31 -24.87
C ASP A 27 -1.64 -7.78 -25.19
N ALA A 28 -2.55 -7.77 -24.19
CA ALA A 28 -3.95 -7.35 -24.41
C ALA A 28 -4.59 -6.55 -23.26
N PRO A 29 -3.92 -5.54 -22.68
CA PRO A 29 -4.50 -4.71 -21.62
C PRO A 29 -5.70 -3.90 -22.16
N ALA A 30 -6.79 -3.84 -21.38
CA ALA A 30 -7.96 -3.06 -21.75
C ALA A 30 -7.79 -1.56 -21.51
N THR A 31 -6.89 -1.18 -20.61
CA THR A 31 -6.61 0.21 -20.24
C THR A 31 -5.10 0.45 -20.12
N ARG A 32 -4.71 1.74 -20.16
CA ARG A 32 -3.32 2.13 -19.91
C ARG A 32 -2.86 1.79 -18.48
N ALA A 33 -3.74 1.92 -17.50
CA ALA A 33 -3.44 1.57 -16.12
C ALA A 33 -3.20 0.07 -15.95
N GLU A 34 -4.00 -0.77 -16.61
CA GLU A 34 -3.76 -2.21 -16.66
C GLU A 34 -2.42 -2.52 -17.33
N ALA A 35 -2.11 -1.89 -18.48
CA ALA A 35 -0.83 -2.09 -19.17
C ALA A 35 0.38 -1.77 -18.28
N VAL A 36 0.29 -0.71 -17.47
CA VAL A 36 1.34 -0.37 -16.49
C VAL A 36 1.47 -1.46 -15.43
N VAL A 37 0.36 -1.96 -14.88
CA VAL A 37 0.38 -3.02 -13.87
C VAL A 37 0.91 -4.33 -14.46
N ASP A 38 0.53 -4.69 -15.68
CA ASP A 38 1.04 -5.88 -16.37
C ASP A 38 2.54 -5.80 -16.61
N ARG A 39 3.04 -4.64 -17.05
CA ARG A 39 4.48 -4.42 -17.21
C ARG A 39 5.26 -4.47 -15.88
N LEU A 40 4.64 -4.05 -14.78
CA LEU A 40 5.23 -4.26 -13.45
C LEU A 40 5.29 -5.75 -13.11
N GLY A 41 4.38 -6.57 -13.65
CA GLY A 41 4.41 -8.03 -13.52
C GLY A 41 5.63 -8.68 -14.18
N ASP A 42 6.22 -8.05 -15.21
CA ASP A 42 7.47 -8.50 -15.83
C ASP A 42 8.70 -8.24 -14.95
N LEU A 43 8.58 -7.27 -14.03
CA LEU A 43 9.68 -6.87 -13.13
C LEU A 43 9.59 -7.53 -11.76
N TYR A 44 8.36 -7.69 -11.26
CA TYR A 44 8.09 -8.09 -9.88
C TYR A 44 7.12 -9.24 -9.84
N TRP A 45 7.13 -9.97 -8.73
CA TRP A 45 6.14 -10.99 -8.45
C TRP A 45 5.72 -10.96 -6.97
N GLN A 46 4.60 -11.58 -6.64
CA GLN A 46 4.12 -11.67 -5.27
C GLN A 46 3.18 -12.84 -5.05
N LYS A 47 2.94 -13.13 -3.78
CA LYS A 47 1.93 -14.09 -3.35
C LYS A 47 0.53 -13.50 -3.32
N SER A 48 -0.45 -14.35 -3.03
CA SER A 48 -1.83 -13.93 -2.79
C SER A 48 -1.94 -12.94 -1.63
N TYR A 49 -2.93 -12.08 -1.72
CA TYR A 49 -3.38 -11.19 -0.67
C TYR A 49 -4.52 -11.83 0.14
N GLY A 50 -4.78 -11.26 1.31
CA GLY A 50 -5.81 -11.72 2.23
C GLY A 50 -5.30 -12.76 3.24
N GLY A 51 -6.17 -13.16 4.16
CA GLY A 51 -5.88 -14.18 5.16
C GLY A 51 -5.02 -13.72 6.33
N ARG A 52 -4.67 -12.44 6.43
CA ARG A 52 -4.12 -11.84 7.65
C ARG A 52 -5.23 -11.55 8.63
N ASP A 53 -4.92 -11.57 9.92
CA ASP A 53 -5.78 -11.03 10.95
C ASP A 53 -5.96 -9.52 10.75
N ALA A 54 -7.21 -9.03 10.78
CA ALA A 54 -7.53 -7.65 10.45
C ALA A 54 -6.96 -6.65 11.46
N PHE A 55 -7.01 -6.99 12.74
CA PHE A 55 -6.46 -6.13 13.78
C PHE A 55 -4.93 -6.10 13.75
N GLU A 56 -4.28 -7.25 13.59
CA GLU A 56 -2.81 -7.33 13.43
C GLU A 56 -2.37 -6.56 12.18
N CYS A 57 -3.09 -6.69 11.07
CA CYS A 57 -2.83 -5.93 9.84
C CYS A 57 -2.94 -4.42 10.08
N LEU A 58 -3.94 -3.99 10.83
CA LEU A 58 -4.14 -2.58 11.19
C LEU A 58 -2.99 -2.07 12.06
N VAL A 59 -2.62 -2.80 13.11
CA VAL A 59 -1.46 -2.48 13.97
C VAL A 59 -0.18 -2.39 13.13
N ARG A 60 0.09 -3.37 12.27
CA ARG A 60 1.27 -3.38 11.39
C ARG A 60 1.31 -2.16 10.48
N THR A 61 0.16 -1.78 9.93
CA THR A 61 0.05 -0.62 9.04
C THR A 61 0.26 0.69 9.81
N ILE A 62 -0.28 0.83 11.03
CA ILE A 62 -0.04 2.00 11.89
C ILE A 62 1.45 2.12 12.23
N LEU A 63 2.12 1.02 12.58
CA LEU A 63 3.55 1.03 12.86
C LEU A 63 4.39 1.49 11.66
N SER A 64 3.96 1.20 10.44
CA SER A 64 4.65 1.61 9.20
C SER A 64 4.36 3.07 8.78
N GLN A 65 3.38 3.76 9.37
CA GLN A 65 3.08 5.16 9.03
C GLN A 65 4.30 6.08 9.29
N ASN A 66 4.73 6.81 8.25
CA ASN A 66 5.91 7.70 8.31
C ASN A 66 7.17 7.02 8.85
N THR A 67 7.35 5.74 8.59
CA THR A 67 8.44 4.92 9.12
C THR A 67 8.88 3.92 8.04
N SER A 68 10.18 3.71 7.90
CA SER A 68 10.71 2.70 6.97
C SER A 68 10.38 1.28 7.47
N ASP A 69 10.31 0.33 6.53
CA ASP A 69 10.07 -1.08 6.87
C ASP A 69 11.14 -1.63 7.80
N VAL A 70 12.41 -1.21 7.61
CA VAL A 70 13.55 -1.57 8.48
C VAL A 70 13.33 -1.16 9.94
N ALA A 71 12.65 -0.04 10.19
CA ALA A 71 12.39 0.45 11.53
C ALA A 71 11.05 -0.04 12.10
N SER A 72 10.04 -0.23 11.26
CA SER A 72 8.70 -0.65 11.69
C SER A 72 8.56 -2.15 11.92
N GLN A 73 9.34 -2.99 11.22
CA GLN A 73 9.29 -4.43 11.43
C GLN A 73 9.76 -4.86 12.83
N PRO A 74 10.92 -4.39 13.34
CA PRO A 74 11.32 -4.71 14.72
C PRO A 74 10.32 -4.24 15.77
N ALA A 75 9.62 -3.11 15.56
CA ALA A 75 8.56 -2.66 16.46
C ALA A 75 7.37 -3.61 16.48
N HIS A 76 6.97 -4.11 15.31
CA HIS A 76 5.91 -5.10 15.20
C HIS A 76 6.29 -6.41 15.90
N ASP A 77 7.50 -6.91 15.64
CA ASP A 77 8.00 -8.15 16.23
C ASP A 77 8.05 -8.05 17.77
N ALA A 78 8.57 -6.96 18.30
CA ALA A 78 8.63 -6.70 19.75
C ALA A 78 7.21 -6.59 20.38
N LEU A 79 6.25 -6.00 19.64
CA LEU A 79 4.86 -5.94 20.09
C LEU A 79 4.24 -7.34 20.14
N MET A 80 4.42 -8.15 19.09
CA MET A 80 3.91 -9.51 19.04
C MET A 80 4.56 -10.41 20.11
N ASP A 81 5.85 -10.29 20.33
CA ASP A 81 6.59 -11.03 21.36
C ASP A 81 6.06 -10.72 22.77
N ARG A 82 5.66 -9.46 23.03
CA ARG A 82 5.22 -9.02 24.34
C ARG A 82 3.74 -9.28 24.61
N TYR A 83 2.86 -8.96 23.65
CA TYR A 83 1.42 -8.99 23.82
C TYR A 83 0.74 -10.20 23.19
N GLY A 84 1.49 -10.98 22.40
CA GLY A 84 0.98 -12.15 21.69
C GLY A 84 0.49 -11.81 20.27
N SER A 85 -0.01 -12.82 19.60
CA SER A 85 -0.62 -12.74 18.26
C SER A 85 -1.93 -13.52 18.24
N GLY A 86 -2.80 -13.25 17.26
CA GLY A 86 -4.08 -13.95 17.09
C GLY A 86 -5.18 -13.44 18.04
N PRO A 87 -6.20 -14.23 18.38
CA PRO A 87 -7.52 -13.77 18.81
C PRO A 87 -7.60 -13.08 20.18
N ASN A 88 -6.49 -12.86 20.84
CA ASN A 88 -6.42 -12.16 22.12
C ASN A 88 -5.57 -10.88 22.08
N LEU A 89 -5.04 -10.50 20.92
CA LEU A 89 -4.15 -9.34 20.80
C LEU A 89 -4.89 -8.03 21.14
N ALA A 90 -6.12 -7.82 20.64
CA ALA A 90 -6.90 -6.62 20.97
C ALA A 90 -7.19 -6.55 22.45
N ALA A 91 -7.62 -7.64 23.07
CA ALA A 91 -7.87 -7.67 24.51
C ALA A 91 -6.62 -7.46 25.37
N ALA A 92 -5.44 -7.83 24.86
CA ALA A 92 -4.17 -7.57 25.55
C ALA A 92 -3.74 -6.10 25.38
N LEU A 93 -3.87 -5.52 24.17
CA LEU A 93 -3.50 -4.14 23.88
C LEU A 93 -4.47 -3.13 24.50
N ALA A 94 -5.77 -3.44 24.59
CA ALA A 94 -6.76 -2.64 25.31
C ALA A 94 -6.45 -2.47 26.81
N LYS A 95 -5.70 -3.42 27.38
CA LYS A 95 -5.28 -3.38 28.81
C LYS A 95 -3.82 -2.98 28.99
N ALA A 96 -3.12 -2.67 27.88
CA ALA A 96 -1.71 -2.35 27.93
C ALA A 96 -1.48 -1.00 28.62
N ASP A 97 -0.42 -0.91 29.44
CA ASP A 97 0.08 0.38 29.88
C ASP A 97 0.66 1.12 28.67
N GLN A 98 0.06 2.25 28.30
CA GLN A 98 0.43 3.01 27.11
C GLN A 98 1.92 3.43 27.10
N PRO A 99 2.54 3.91 28.19
CA PRO A 99 3.98 4.16 28.25
C PRO A 99 4.83 2.91 27.99
N GLU A 100 4.46 1.74 28.50
CA GLU A 100 5.19 0.49 28.24
C GLU A 100 5.03 0.03 26.79
N LEU A 101 3.84 0.20 26.20
CA LEU A 101 3.62 -0.08 24.79
C LEU A 101 4.45 0.89 23.92
N ALA A 102 4.49 2.17 24.26
CA ALA A 102 5.30 3.16 23.56
C ALA A 102 6.79 2.80 23.55
N GLU A 103 7.33 2.35 24.70
CA GLU A 103 8.71 1.86 24.79
C GLU A 103 8.94 0.63 23.90
N THR A 104 8.00 -0.33 23.91
CA THR A 104 8.06 -1.56 23.13
C THR A 104 8.16 -1.29 21.63
N ILE A 105 7.39 -0.31 21.12
CA ILE A 105 7.36 0.05 19.69
C ILE A 105 8.28 1.23 19.33
N SER A 106 9.23 1.60 20.17
CA SER A 106 10.03 2.81 20.03
C SER A 106 10.80 2.91 18.71
N SER A 107 11.20 1.79 18.10
CA SER A 107 11.86 1.77 16.80
C SER A 107 10.99 2.29 15.65
N ALA A 108 9.66 2.25 15.78
CA ALA A 108 8.73 2.69 14.72
C ALA A 108 8.63 4.22 14.56
N GLY A 109 9.28 5.03 15.40
CA GLY A 109 9.12 6.48 15.42
C GLY A 109 7.68 6.92 15.77
N LEU A 110 7.49 8.16 16.23
CA LEU A 110 6.17 8.64 16.67
C LEU A 110 5.44 7.68 17.63
N TYR A 111 6.23 6.93 18.38
CA TYR A 111 5.77 5.78 19.17
C TYR A 111 4.74 6.14 20.24
N ASN A 112 4.81 7.35 20.82
CA ASN A 112 3.80 7.81 21.78
C ASN A 112 2.41 7.97 21.12
N GLN A 113 2.36 8.57 19.93
CA GLN A 113 1.10 8.71 19.20
C GLN A 113 0.58 7.38 18.66
N LYS A 114 1.51 6.52 18.20
CA LYS A 114 1.15 5.20 17.67
C LYS A 114 0.62 4.29 18.77
N SER A 115 1.25 4.28 19.95
CA SER A 115 0.78 3.48 21.08
C SER A 115 -0.61 3.93 21.56
N GLU A 116 -0.86 5.23 21.67
CA GLU A 116 -2.19 5.77 22.00
C GLU A 116 -3.24 5.30 21.01
N ARG A 117 -2.99 5.45 19.71
CA ARG A 117 -3.91 4.99 18.66
C ARG A 117 -4.17 3.48 18.69
N ILE A 118 -3.11 2.69 18.93
CA ILE A 118 -3.25 1.23 19.01
C ILE A 118 -4.13 0.82 20.19
N VAL A 119 -3.95 1.45 21.36
CA VAL A 119 -4.80 1.19 22.54
C VAL A 119 -6.25 1.60 22.25
N ASP A 120 -6.49 2.82 21.73
CA ASP A 120 -7.83 3.31 21.42
C ASP A 120 -8.57 2.39 20.43
N ILE A 121 -7.88 1.92 19.39
CA ILE A 121 -8.44 1.00 18.41
C ILE A 121 -8.70 -0.38 19.03
N ALA A 122 -7.79 -0.87 19.87
CA ALA A 122 -7.96 -2.13 20.58
C ALA A 122 -9.18 -2.10 21.50
N ASP A 123 -9.34 -1.03 22.28
CA ASP A 123 -10.52 -0.81 23.13
C ASP A 123 -11.80 -0.83 22.30
N ARG A 124 -11.81 -0.09 21.17
CA ARG A 124 -12.97 -0.05 20.28
C ARG A 124 -13.33 -1.42 19.70
N ILE A 125 -12.33 -2.21 19.29
CA ILE A 125 -12.57 -3.57 18.76
C ILE A 125 -13.15 -4.48 19.83
N VAL A 126 -12.66 -4.40 21.07
CA VAL A 126 -13.20 -5.18 22.18
C VAL A 126 -14.64 -4.75 22.51
N ASP A 127 -14.91 -3.46 22.56
CA ASP A 127 -16.21 -2.92 22.98
C ASP A 127 -17.29 -3.10 21.90
N GLU A 128 -16.98 -2.83 20.63
CA GLU A 128 -17.96 -2.85 19.53
C GLU A 128 -18.13 -4.24 18.91
N TYR A 129 -17.06 -5.04 18.84
CA TYR A 129 -17.07 -6.36 18.18
C TYR A 129 -16.92 -7.53 19.16
N GLY A 130 -16.50 -7.27 20.39
CA GLY A 130 -16.23 -8.33 21.38
C GLY A 130 -14.88 -9.03 21.17
N GLY A 131 -14.07 -8.61 20.21
CA GLY A 131 -12.74 -9.13 19.92
C GLY A 131 -12.42 -9.29 18.44
N GLU A 132 -11.22 -9.83 18.14
CA GLU A 132 -10.69 -9.90 16.79
C GLU A 132 -11.49 -10.78 15.84
N ASP A 133 -12.00 -11.92 16.28
CA ASP A 133 -12.70 -12.88 15.40
C ASP A 133 -13.93 -12.24 14.73
N ALA A 134 -14.71 -11.46 15.48
CA ALA A 134 -15.87 -10.76 14.94
C ALA A 134 -15.45 -9.55 14.09
N PHE A 135 -14.41 -8.83 14.48
CA PHE A 135 -13.85 -7.75 13.66
C PHE A 135 -13.28 -8.28 12.34
N ASP A 136 -12.60 -9.42 12.37
CA ASP A 136 -12.06 -10.08 11.18
C ASP A 136 -13.19 -10.53 10.24
N THR A 137 -14.27 -11.09 10.80
CA THR A 137 -15.48 -11.43 10.05
C THR A 137 -16.09 -10.18 9.39
N PHE A 138 -16.25 -9.09 10.14
CA PHE A 138 -16.73 -7.81 9.62
C PHE A 138 -15.87 -7.31 8.43
N VAL A 139 -14.55 -7.31 8.57
CA VAL A 139 -13.64 -6.84 7.50
C VAL A 139 -13.73 -7.73 6.25
N ARG A 140 -13.92 -9.04 6.43
CA ARG A 140 -13.98 -9.99 5.32
C ARG A 140 -15.33 -10.12 4.65
N GLU A 141 -16.44 -9.97 5.37
CA GLU A 141 -17.75 -10.36 4.88
C GLU A 141 -18.70 -9.20 4.61
N ASP A 142 -18.57 -8.09 5.37
CA ASP A 142 -19.45 -6.94 5.20
C ASP A 142 -19.16 -6.14 3.91
N ASP A 143 -20.05 -5.20 3.58
CA ASP A 143 -19.87 -4.32 2.41
C ASP A 143 -18.55 -3.53 2.51
N PRO A 144 -17.68 -3.58 1.50
CA PRO A 144 -16.36 -2.94 1.56
C PRO A 144 -16.42 -1.43 1.82
N GLY A 145 -17.46 -0.74 1.33
CA GLY A 145 -17.67 0.69 1.59
C GLY A 145 -17.96 0.95 3.07
N THR A 146 -18.85 0.16 3.66
CA THR A 146 -19.17 0.22 5.09
C THR A 146 -17.95 -0.08 5.95
N VAL A 147 -17.17 -1.09 5.59
CA VAL A 147 -15.94 -1.44 6.31
C VAL A 147 -14.94 -0.28 6.21
N ARG A 148 -14.75 0.30 5.02
CA ARG A 148 -13.86 1.45 4.82
C ARG A 148 -14.27 2.65 5.66
N GLU A 149 -15.54 3.03 5.65
CA GLU A 149 -16.07 4.14 6.46
C GLU A 149 -15.84 3.92 7.96
N THR A 150 -16.11 2.71 8.44
CA THR A 150 -15.86 2.34 9.84
C THR A 150 -14.38 2.43 10.21
N LEU A 151 -13.48 1.97 9.34
CA LEU A 151 -12.04 2.08 9.55
C LEU A 151 -11.58 3.54 9.55
N LEU A 152 -12.11 4.38 8.66
CA LEU A 152 -11.78 5.81 8.58
C LEU A 152 -12.24 6.60 9.82
N ASP A 153 -13.27 6.13 10.52
CA ASP A 153 -13.73 6.72 11.78
C ASP A 153 -12.83 6.39 12.99
N MET A 154 -11.89 5.45 12.84
CA MET A 154 -10.91 5.13 13.86
C MET A 154 -9.78 6.16 13.92
N THR A 155 -9.40 6.59 15.12
CA THR A 155 -8.34 7.59 15.33
C THR A 155 -7.01 7.15 14.72
N GLY A 156 -6.50 7.94 13.76
CA GLY A 156 -5.21 7.67 13.11
C GLY A 156 -5.26 6.69 11.94
N VAL A 157 -6.44 6.27 11.53
CA VAL A 157 -6.66 5.48 10.32
C VAL A 157 -7.06 6.42 9.18
N GLY A 158 -6.17 6.58 8.21
CA GLY A 158 -6.45 7.33 6.99
C GLY A 158 -6.81 6.42 5.82
N PRO A 159 -7.18 6.99 4.65
CA PRO A 159 -7.61 6.23 3.47
C PRO A 159 -6.67 5.08 3.11
N LYS A 160 -5.37 5.34 2.96
CA LYS A 160 -4.38 4.30 2.65
C LYS A 160 -4.36 3.16 3.68
N THR A 161 -4.52 3.47 4.96
CA THR A 161 -4.53 2.46 6.03
C THR A 161 -5.79 1.60 5.95
N ALA A 162 -6.96 2.20 5.77
CA ALA A 162 -8.23 1.50 5.59
C ALA A 162 -8.18 0.56 4.37
N ASP A 163 -7.69 1.07 3.24
CA ASP A 163 -7.57 0.31 1.99
C ASP A 163 -6.57 -0.86 2.14
N CYS A 164 -5.47 -0.69 2.88
CA CYS A 164 -4.54 -1.78 3.19
C CYS A 164 -5.19 -2.89 4.04
N VAL A 165 -6.03 -2.54 5.01
CA VAL A 165 -6.75 -3.55 5.82
C VAL A 165 -7.74 -4.32 4.93
N LEU A 166 -8.53 -3.63 4.12
CA LEU A 166 -9.42 -4.25 3.14
C LEU A 166 -8.69 -5.22 2.21
N LEU A 167 -7.52 -4.82 1.71
CA LEU A 167 -6.72 -5.61 0.79
C LEU A 167 -6.06 -6.81 1.48
N PHE A 168 -5.26 -6.56 2.53
CA PHE A 168 -4.36 -7.58 3.11
C PHE A 168 -5.05 -8.49 4.12
N ALA A 169 -6.06 -8.02 4.84
CA ALA A 169 -6.84 -8.82 5.75
C ALA A 169 -8.16 -9.26 5.11
N GLY A 170 -8.90 -8.35 4.52
CA GLY A 170 -10.17 -8.63 3.87
C GLY A 170 -10.06 -9.45 2.60
N GLY A 171 -8.92 -9.43 1.91
CA GLY A 171 -8.74 -10.08 0.60
C GLY A 171 -9.66 -9.49 -0.48
N ARG A 172 -10.05 -8.22 -0.32
CA ARG A 172 -11.01 -7.56 -1.21
C ARG A 172 -10.36 -7.21 -2.55
N SER A 173 -10.87 -7.77 -3.63
CA SER A 173 -10.50 -7.37 -4.99
C SER A 173 -11.05 -5.99 -5.32
N GLY A 174 -10.36 -5.25 -6.19
CA GLY A 174 -10.80 -3.93 -6.62
C GLY A 174 -10.46 -2.79 -5.64
N VAL A 175 -9.69 -3.06 -4.59
CA VAL A 175 -9.16 -2.04 -3.68
C VAL A 175 -7.73 -1.72 -4.08
N PHE A 176 -7.46 -0.43 -4.34
CA PHE A 176 -6.12 0.04 -4.70
C PHE A 176 -5.63 1.08 -3.68
N PRO A 177 -4.89 0.67 -2.64
CA PRO A 177 -4.35 1.62 -1.68
C PRO A 177 -3.42 2.63 -2.35
N VAL A 178 -3.55 3.91 -2.05
CA VAL A 178 -2.73 4.98 -2.63
C VAL A 178 -1.85 5.61 -1.56
N ASP A 179 -0.56 5.31 -1.63
CA ASP A 179 0.46 5.97 -0.83
C ASP A 179 1.16 7.09 -1.63
N THR A 180 2.17 7.71 -1.06
CA THR A 180 2.94 8.77 -1.73
C THR A 180 3.68 8.29 -2.98
N HIS A 181 4.07 7.01 -3.07
CA HIS A 181 4.67 6.44 -4.28
C HIS A 181 3.63 6.27 -5.37
N VAL A 182 2.54 5.57 -5.09
CA VAL A 182 1.43 5.35 -6.03
C VAL A 182 0.89 6.69 -6.53
N HIS A 183 0.61 7.64 -5.64
CA HIS A 183 0.12 8.97 -5.97
C HIS A 183 1.02 9.71 -6.95
N ARG A 184 2.33 9.73 -6.67
CA ARG A 184 3.31 10.36 -7.56
C ARG A 184 3.39 9.67 -8.91
N ILE A 185 3.50 8.34 -8.92
CA ILE A 185 3.69 7.54 -10.13
C ILE A 185 2.47 7.62 -11.04
N ALA A 186 1.27 7.48 -10.49
CA ALA A 186 0.03 7.55 -11.27
C ALA A 186 -0.11 8.90 -12.00
N ARG A 187 0.23 10.01 -11.34
CA ARG A 187 0.21 11.34 -11.94
C ARG A 187 1.33 11.54 -12.97
N ARG A 188 2.55 11.06 -12.69
CA ARG A 188 3.69 11.14 -13.61
C ARG A 188 3.49 10.34 -14.90
N ILE A 189 2.95 9.13 -14.77
CA ILE A 189 2.66 8.28 -15.93
C ILE A 189 1.46 8.82 -16.73
N GLY A 190 0.56 9.60 -16.11
CA GLY A 190 -0.67 10.09 -16.71
C GLY A 190 -1.84 9.11 -16.57
N LEU A 191 -1.87 8.32 -15.49
CA LEU A 191 -3.00 7.45 -15.13
C LEU A 191 -4.10 8.19 -14.37
N ALA A 192 -3.78 9.37 -13.85
CA ALA A 192 -4.70 10.30 -13.21
C ALA A 192 -4.30 11.74 -13.57
N PRO A 193 -5.21 12.74 -13.42
CA PRO A 193 -4.89 14.14 -13.64
C PRO A 193 -3.64 14.58 -12.85
N PRO A 194 -2.84 15.51 -13.37
CA PRO A 194 -1.64 15.99 -12.70
C PRO A 194 -1.88 16.57 -11.30
N ASP A 195 -3.03 17.19 -11.09
CA ASP A 195 -3.48 17.81 -9.84
C ASP A 195 -4.35 16.91 -8.96
N ALA A 196 -4.57 15.64 -9.36
CA ALA A 196 -5.39 14.70 -8.61
C ALA A 196 -4.85 14.50 -7.19
N ASP A 197 -5.74 14.52 -6.21
CA ASP A 197 -5.44 14.10 -4.85
C ASP A 197 -5.39 12.56 -4.72
N HIS A 198 -5.10 12.05 -3.53
CA HIS A 198 -4.96 10.61 -3.30
C HIS A 198 -6.25 9.84 -3.57
N GLU A 199 -7.40 10.43 -3.25
CA GLU A 199 -8.70 9.79 -3.44
C GLU A 199 -9.07 9.74 -4.93
N THR A 200 -8.87 10.83 -5.65
CA THR A 200 -9.04 10.88 -7.11
C THR A 200 -8.13 9.88 -7.82
N VAL A 201 -6.86 9.77 -7.41
CA VAL A 201 -5.94 8.74 -7.95
C VAL A 201 -6.47 7.34 -7.67
N ARG A 202 -6.97 7.07 -6.45
CA ARG A 202 -7.57 5.78 -6.08
C ARG A 202 -8.74 5.43 -6.99
N GLU A 203 -9.69 6.36 -7.18
CA GLU A 203 -10.85 6.15 -8.04
C GLU A 203 -10.47 5.84 -9.49
N HIS A 204 -9.46 6.52 -10.03
CA HIS A 204 -8.94 6.24 -11.36
C HIS A 204 -8.34 4.84 -11.46
N LEU A 205 -7.50 4.45 -10.52
CA LEU A 205 -6.84 3.14 -10.53
C LEU A 205 -7.83 2.00 -10.31
N GLU A 206 -8.78 2.14 -9.36
CA GLU A 206 -9.82 1.13 -9.12
C GLU A 206 -10.78 0.96 -10.30
N ARG A 207 -11.03 2.02 -11.06
CA ARG A 207 -11.84 1.96 -12.29
C ARG A 207 -11.12 1.28 -13.44
N ASP A 208 -9.82 1.59 -13.62
CA ASP A 208 -9.07 1.27 -14.83
C ASP A 208 -8.17 0.03 -14.69
N VAL A 209 -7.94 -0.46 -13.47
CA VAL A 209 -7.18 -1.69 -13.20
C VAL A 209 -8.15 -2.81 -12.83
N PRO A 210 -8.09 -3.98 -13.45
CA PRO A 210 -8.90 -5.13 -13.05
C PRO A 210 -8.74 -5.44 -11.56
N GLY A 211 -9.86 -5.71 -10.87
CA GLY A 211 -9.88 -5.85 -9.41
C GLY A 211 -8.85 -6.85 -8.86
N GLY A 212 -8.63 -7.96 -9.56
CA GLY A 212 -7.63 -8.97 -9.17
C GLY A 212 -6.18 -8.49 -9.28
N LYS A 213 -5.92 -7.40 -10.00
CA LYS A 213 -4.58 -6.82 -10.20
C LYS A 213 -4.29 -5.63 -9.27
N CYS A 214 -5.32 -5.05 -8.62
CA CYS A 214 -5.17 -3.86 -7.78
C CYS A 214 -4.15 -4.04 -6.65
N GLY A 215 -4.23 -5.15 -5.95
CA GLY A 215 -3.30 -5.44 -4.85
C GLY A 215 -1.85 -5.54 -5.30
N PHE A 216 -1.60 -6.25 -6.40
CA PHE A 216 -0.28 -6.31 -7.00
C PHE A 216 0.17 -4.92 -7.47
N GLY A 217 -0.68 -4.20 -8.18
CA GLY A 217 -0.38 -2.86 -8.68
C GLY A 217 0.07 -1.90 -7.57
N HIS A 218 -0.60 -1.92 -6.40
CA HIS A 218 -0.21 -1.13 -5.25
C HIS A 218 1.23 -1.43 -4.80
N THR A 219 1.54 -2.69 -4.51
CA THR A 219 2.87 -3.04 -3.97
C THR A 219 3.97 -2.91 -5.02
N ALA A 220 3.70 -3.26 -6.27
CA ALA A 220 4.65 -3.14 -7.36
C ALA A 220 4.96 -1.67 -7.70
N MET A 221 3.97 -0.77 -7.66
CA MET A 221 4.20 0.67 -7.83
C MET A 221 5.07 1.24 -6.70
N ILE A 222 4.91 0.78 -5.46
CA ILE A 222 5.79 1.21 -4.36
C ILE A 222 7.24 0.82 -4.67
N GLN A 223 7.47 -0.43 -5.07
CA GLN A 223 8.80 -0.91 -5.38
C GLN A 223 9.40 -0.16 -6.59
N PHE A 224 8.63 -0.03 -7.66
CA PHE A 224 9.02 0.78 -8.83
C PHE A 224 9.36 2.23 -8.46
N GLY A 225 8.61 2.82 -7.52
CA GLY A 225 8.86 4.17 -7.03
C GLY A 225 10.12 4.31 -6.18
N ARG A 226 10.61 3.20 -5.60
CA ARG A 226 11.88 3.14 -4.86
C ARG A 226 13.06 2.96 -5.80
N GLU A 227 12.91 2.14 -6.84
CA GLU A 227 13.99 1.75 -7.75
C GLU A 227 14.15 2.72 -8.92
N TYR A 228 13.08 3.03 -9.63
CA TYR A 228 13.13 3.78 -10.89
C TYR A 228 12.52 5.18 -10.79
N CYS A 229 11.33 5.31 -10.23
CA CYS A 229 10.57 6.55 -10.24
C CYS A 229 10.65 7.29 -8.90
N SER A 230 11.86 7.63 -8.47
CA SER A 230 12.07 8.38 -7.22
C SER A 230 11.50 9.81 -7.28
N ALA A 231 11.24 10.42 -6.11
CA ALA A 231 10.59 11.73 -6.05
C ALA A 231 11.42 12.83 -6.69
N ARG A 232 12.73 12.86 -6.41
CA ARG A 232 13.64 13.95 -6.79
C ARG A 232 14.53 13.64 -7.99
N LYS A 233 14.82 12.37 -8.20
CA LYS A 233 15.74 11.94 -9.24
C LYS A 233 15.26 10.59 -9.82
N PRO A 234 14.20 10.59 -10.63
CA PRO A 234 13.78 9.39 -11.36
C PRO A 234 14.84 9.05 -12.42
N ASP A 235 15.01 7.78 -12.75
CA ASP A 235 16.05 7.33 -13.67
C ASP A 235 15.90 7.93 -15.06
N CYS A 236 14.66 8.17 -15.52
CA CYS A 236 14.37 8.83 -16.78
C CYS A 236 14.84 10.30 -16.87
N LEU A 237 15.28 10.90 -15.75
CA LEU A 237 15.86 12.26 -15.75
C LEU A 237 17.24 12.28 -16.39
N ASP A 238 18.06 11.27 -16.09
CA ASP A 238 19.41 11.13 -16.65
C ASP A 238 19.41 10.39 -18.00
N ASP A 239 18.58 9.36 -18.14
CA ASP A 239 18.39 8.56 -19.33
C ASP A 239 16.91 8.15 -19.49
N PRO A 240 16.18 8.80 -20.40
CA PRO A 240 14.75 8.52 -20.61
C PRO A 240 14.45 7.05 -20.96
N GLU A 241 15.40 6.35 -21.60
CA GLU A 241 15.22 4.96 -22.03
C GLU A 241 15.56 3.95 -20.90
N ALA A 242 16.21 4.38 -19.83
CA ALA A 242 16.56 3.50 -18.70
C ALA A 242 15.32 3.08 -17.88
N CYS A 243 14.22 3.82 -17.96
CA CYS A 243 12.99 3.51 -17.23
C CYS A 243 12.17 2.43 -17.96
N PRO A 244 11.77 1.34 -17.29
CA PRO A 244 10.93 0.30 -17.89
C PRO A 244 9.56 0.78 -18.41
N MET A 245 9.14 1.98 -18.02
CA MET A 245 7.87 2.60 -18.45
C MET A 245 8.04 3.72 -19.48
N ALA A 246 9.24 3.89 -20.07
CA ALA A 246 9.56 5.03 -20.91
C ALA A 246 8.59 5.27 -22.07
N ASP A 247 8.15 4.18 -22.73
CA ASP A 247 7.26 4.22 -23.90
C ASP A 247 5.76 4.44 -23.58
N ILE A 248 5.37 4.27 -22.32
CA ILE A 248 3.97 4.43 -21.88
C ILE A 248 3.78 5.52 -20.81
N CYS A 249 4.84 6.27 -20.49
CA CYS A 249 4.85 7.29 -19.45
C CYS A 249 4.81 8.69 -20.07
N ASP A 250 3.90 9.56 -19.61
CA ASP A 250 3.83 10.96 -20.04
C ASP A 250 4.94 11.83 -19.42
N GLN A 251 5.66 11.32 -18.43
CA GLN A 251 6.75 12.00 -17.71
C GLN A 251 6.34 13.35 -17.11
N VAL A 252 5.07 13.48 -16.68
CA VAL A 252 4.54 14.74 -16.15
C VAL A 252 5.37 15.22 -14.97
N GLY A 253 5.89 16.46 -15.08
CA GLY A 253 6.76 17.05 -14.07
C GLY A 253 8.21 16.55 -14.09
N VAL A 254 8.65 15.87 -15.17
CA VAL A 254 10.05 15.48 -15.37
C VAL A 254 10.55 16.10 -16.66
N ASP A 255 11.58 16.94 -16.60
CA ASP A 255 12.25 17.54 -17.75
C ASP A 255 13.69 17.04 -17.86
N PRO A 256 13.95 15.98 -18.67
CA PRO A 256 15.31 15.47 -18.88
C PRO A 256 16.25 16.48 -19.52
N THR A 257 15.72 17.46 -20.29
CA THR A 257 16.52 18.45 -20.97
C THR A 257 17.05 19.51 -20.01
N ALA A 258 16.18 19.97 -19.11
CA ALA A 258 16.56 20.90 -18.04
C ALA A 258 17.26 20.21 -16.88
N GLY A 259 17.11 18.89 -16.74
CA GLY A 259 17.58 18.13 -15.58
C GLY A 259 16.77 18.45 -14.32
N ASP A 260 15.48 18.75 -14.48
CA ASP A 260 14.61 19.23 -13.39
C ASP A 260 13.39 18.34 -13.17
N VAL A 261 12.91 18.35 -11.93
CA VAL A 261 11.73 17.59 -11.51
C VAL A 261 10.84 18.49 -10.65
N THR A 262 9.60 18.68 -11.09
CA THR A 262 8.56 19.42 -10.37
C THR A 262 7.41 18.49 -9.95
N ASP A 263 6.55 18.95 -9.04
CA ASP A 263 5.31 18.21 -8.78
C ASP A 263 4.44 18.21 -10.04
N PRO A 264 3.82 17.08 -10.43
CA PRO A 264 2.94 17.04 -11.60
C PRO A 264 1.86 18.13 -11.62
N ALA A 265 1.33 18.54 -10.46
CA ALA A 265 0.34 19.62 -10.38
C ALA A 265 0.90 20.99 -10.80
N GLU A 266 2.21 21.20 -10.68
CA GLU A 266 2.89 22.44 -11.06
C GLU A 266 3.33 22.43 -12.53
N ALA A 267 3.51 21.24 -13.10
CA ALA A 267 4.00 21.07 -14.48
C ALA A 267 2.99 21.53 -15.57
N GLY A 268 1.71 21.69 -15.22
CA GLY A 268 0.65 22.14 -16.12
C GLY A 268 0.40 23.64 -16.13
N VAL A 269 1.07 24.41 -15.29
CA VAL A 269 0.97 25.86 -15.21
C VAL A 269 2.13 26.45 -16.02
N ALA A 270 2.10 26.27 -17.36
CA ALA A 270 2.91 27.11 -18.23
C ALA A 270 2.30 28.53 -18.16
N ASP A 271 3.09 29.50 -17.76
CA ASP A 271 2.73 30.92 -17.82
C ASP A 271 2.29 31.26 -19.26
N ASP A 272 0.98 31.60 -19.44
CA ASP A 272 0.45 32.27 -20.62
C ASP A 272 0.81 33.77 -20.60
#